data_fbdb2ec3628c193d7ba978e22bab7b7f
#
_entry.id   fbdb2ec3628c193d7ba978e22bab7b7f
#
_cell.length_a   1.000
_cell.length_b   1.000
_cell.length_c   1.000
_cell.angle_alpha   90.00
_cell.angle_beta   90.00
_cell.angle_gamma   90.00
#
_symmetry.space_group_name_H-M   'P 1'
#
loop_
_entity.id
_entity.type
_entity.pdbx_description
1 polymer ?
#
loop_
_entity_poly.entity_id
_entity_poly.type
_entity_poly.pdbx_seq_one_letter_code
_entity_poly.pdbx_strand_id
1 'polypeptide(L)'
;MDFDPHFWCWFSPDPRMLLFPEEFKVSRSLNKAIRENRFEIKVDHDFRSTIEYCSSVKRTHEESSWIESDMIEDYVRLHERGIAHSIEAYQDGELKGGLYGLSMGSLFFGESMFHLVPEA
;
A
#
# COMPACT_ATOMS: atom_id res chain seq x y z
N MET A 1 -12.75 19.77 -12.80
CA MET A 1 -13.44 18.49 -12.69
C MET A 1 -14.34 18.50 -11.48
N ASP A 2 -15.60 18.24 -11.69
CA ASP A 2 -16.53 18.17 -10.58
C ASP A 2 -16.28 16.91 -9.79
N PHE A 3 -16.19 17.06 -8.49
CA PHE A 3 -15.91 15.94 -7.61
C PHE A 3 -17.10 15.68 -6.72
N ASP A 4 -17.77 14.58 -6.96
CA ASP A 4 -18.90 14.13 -6.14
C ASP A 4 -18.35 13.16 -5.10
N PRO A 5 -18.54 13.42 -3.80
CA PRO A 5 -18.02 12.52 -2.78
C PRO A 5 -18.58 11.12 -2.83
N HIS A 6 -19.64 10.90 -3.59
CA HIS A 6 -20.22 9.57 -3.75
C HIS A 6 -19.66 8.82 -4.95
N PHE A 7 -18.76 9.43 -5.71
CA PHE A 7 -18.12 8.80 -6.85
C PHE A 7 -16.63 8.69 -6.65
N TRP A 8 -16.06 7.65 -7.24
CA TRP A 8 -14.63 7.48 -7.33
C TRP A 8 -14.14 7.96 -8.67
N CYS A 9 -13.16 8.85 -8.65
CA CYS A 9 -12.50 9.29 -9.87
C CYS A 9 -11.13 8.67 -9.94
N TRP A 10 -10.87 7.95 -11.03
CA TRP A 10 -9.53 7.45 -11.29
C TRP A 10 -8.72 8.56 -11.91
N PHE A 11 -7.56 8.80 -11.32
CA PHE A 11 -6.73 9.92 -11.69
C PHE A 11 -5.33 9.45 -12.02
N SER A 12 -4.84 9.85 -13.19
CA SER A 12 -3.48 9.50 -13.61
C SER A 12 -2.73 10.78 -13.92
N PRO A 13 -1.84 11.23 -13.01
CA PRO A 13 -1.11 12.46 -13.26
C PRO A 13 -0.12 12.31 -14.41
N ASP A 14 0.09 13.42 -15.11
CA ASP A 14 1.03 13.49 -16.21
C ASP A 14 1.82 14.79 -16.08
N PRO A 15 3.16 14.77 -15.87
CA PRO A 15 4.01 13.57 -15.83
C PRO A 15 3.85 12.78 -14.53
N ARG A 16 4.22 11.52 -14.58
CA ARG A 16 4.14 10.63 -13.43
C ARG A 16 5.52 10.18 -13.01
N MET A 17 5.79 10.22 -11.70
CA MET A 17 7.06 9.72 -11.18
C MET A 17 7.10 8.20 -11.28
N LEU A 18 8.23 7.69 -11.76
CA LEU A 18 8.44 6.25 -11.89
C LEU A 18 9.66 5.84 -11.09
N LEU A 19 9.61 4.64 -10.53
CA LEU A 19 10.75 4.01 -9.90
C LEU A 19 11.08 2.74 -10.66
N PHE A 20 12.31 2.67 -11.18
CA PHE A 20 12.78 1.47 -11.85
C PHE A 20 13.53 0.62 -10.83
N PRO A 21 13.19 -0.67 -10.70
CA PRO A 21 13.82 -1.50 -9.65
C PRO A 21 15.34 -1.49 -9.69
N GLU A 22 15.94 -1.45 -10.88
CA GLU A 22 17.40 -1.45 -11.00
C GLU A 22 18.03 -0.15 -10.52
N GLU A 23 17.23 0.89 -10.31
CA GLU A 23 17.72 2.18 -9.81
C GLU A 23 17.43 2.38 -8.33
N PHE A 24 16.81 1.42 -7.70
CA PHE A 24 16.44 1.53 -6.30
C PHE A 24 17.68 1.45 -5.41
N LYS A 25 17.78 2.42 -4.50
CA LYS A 25 18.92 2.46 -3.56
C LYS A 25 18.45 2.05 -2.18
N VAL A 26 19.19 1.10 -1.60
CA VAL A 26 18.88 0.57 -0.28
C VAL A 26 19.70 1.31 0.76
N SER A 27 19.04 1.92 1.75
CA SER A 27 19.73 2.62 2.82
C SER A 27 20.49 1.64 3.70
N ARG A 28 21.42 2.18 4.51
CA ARG A 28 22.19 1.33 5.43
C ARG A 28 21.29 0.63 6.44
N SER A 29 20.34 1.37 7.00
CA SER A 29 19.46 0.80 8.02
C SER A 29 18.56 -0.26 7.43
N LEU A 30 18.06 -0.04 6.22
CA LEU A 30 17.25 -1.04 5.56
C LEU A 30 18.05 -2.28 5.22
N ASN A 31 19.28 -2.10 4.72
CA ASN A 31 20.15 -3.23 4.40
C ASN A 31 20.46 -4.06 5.64
N LYS A 32 20.66 -3.39 6.77
CA LYS A 32 20.89 -4.09 8.02
C LYS A 32 19.66 -4.91 8.43
N ALA A 33 18.48 -4.33 8.31
CA ALA A 33 17.24 -5.04 8.63
C ALA A 33 17.07 -6.28 7.74
N ILE A 34 17.39 -6.15 6.45
CA ILE A 34 17.31 -7.27 5.53
C ILE A 34 18.27 -8.37 5.93
N ARG A 35 19.52 -8.01 6.23
CA ARG A 35 20.54 -9.00 6.60
C ARG A 35 20.23 -9.70 7.91
N GLU A 36 19.53 -9.01 8.82
CA GLU A 36 19.17 -9.59 10.11
C GLU A 36 17.85 -10.36 10.07
N ASN A 37 17.21 -10.40 8.90
CA ASN A 37 15.91 -11.07 8.74
C ASN A 37 14.89 -10.60 9.77
N ARG A 38 14.83 -9.28 9.98
CA ARG A 38 13.91 -8.72 10.97
C ARG A 38 12.45 -8.92 10.59
N PHE A 39 12.18 -8.99 9.30
CA PHE A 39 10.81 -9.03 8.82
C PHE A 39 10.62 -10.21 7.89
N GLU A 40 9.44 -10.83 8.00
CA GLU A 40 9.00 -11.81 7.02
C GLU A 40 8.09 -11.10 6.03
N ILE A 41 8.42 -11.20 4.74
CA ILE A 41 7.68 -10.53 3.68
C ILE A 41 6.68 -11.50 3.08
N LYS A 42 5.43 -11.10 3.01
CA LYS A 42 4.37 -11.88 2.39
C LYS A 42 3.66 -11.05 1.34
N VAL A 43 3.12 -11.72 0.33
CA VAL A 43 2.39 -11.07 -0.75
C VAL A 43 0.95 -11.53 -0.69
N ASP A 44 0.02 -10.57 -0.71
CA ASP A 44 -1.42 -10.87 -0.72
C ASP A 44 -1.87 -11.73 0.45
N HIS A 45 -1.19 -11.62 1.57
CA HIS A 45 -1.51 -12.43 2.73
C HIS A 45 -2.71 -11.89 3.50
N ASP A 46 -2.76 -10.56 3.66
CA ASP A 46 -3.86 -9.92 4.40
C ASP A 46 -4.10 -8.54 3.82
N PHE A 47 -4.73 -8.52 2.65
CA PHE A 47 -4.94 -7.28 1.92
C PHE A 47 -5.83 -6.32 2.71
N ARG A 48 -6.89 -6.82 3.33
CA ARG A 48 -7.83 -5.95 4.05
C ARG A 48 -7.14 -5.24 5.21
N SER A 49 -6.37 -5.96 6.02
CA SER A 49 -5.66 -5.32 7.12
C SER A 49 -4.67 -4.29 6.62
N THR A 50 -3.99 -4.59 5.53
CA THR A 50 -3.00 -3.68 4.96
C THR A 50 -3.66 -2.37 4.54
N ILE A 51 -4.74 -2.43 3.79
CA ILE A 51 -5.39 -1.21 3.34
C ILE A 51 -6.04 -0.45 4.50
N GLU A 52 -6.54 -1.17 5.50
CA GLU A 52 -7.10 -0.52 6.69
C GLU A 52 -6.04 0.23 7.48
N TYR A 53 -4.85 -0.35 7.63
CA TYR A 53 -3.75 0.36 8.29
C TYR A 53 -3.31 1.58 7.49
N CYS A 54 -3.23 1.46 6.17
CA CYS A 54 -2.89 2.60 5.34
C CYS A 54 -3.88 3.74 5.53
N SER A 55 -5.16 3.41 5.60
CA SER A 55 -6.20 4.43 5.79
C SER A 55 -6.12 5.05 7.18
N SER A 56 -5.90 4.26 8.22
CA SER A 56 -5.88 4.80 9.57
C SER A 56 -4.66 5.69 9.81
N VAL A 57 -3.53 5.38 9.22
CA VAL A 57 -2.34 6.22 9.33
C VAL A 57 -2.59 7.57 8.67
N LYS A 58 -3.28 7.60 7.53
CA LYS A 58 -3.58 8.83 6.82
C LYS A 58 -4.70 9.64 7.44
N ARG A 59 -5.49 9.04 8.30
CA ARG A 59 -6.73 9.64 8.78
C ARG A 59 -6.54 10.76 9.79
N THR A 60 -5.32 11.03 10.22
CA THR A 60 -5.08 12.08 11.20
C THR A 60 -5.63 13.43 10.78
N HIS A 61 -5.80 13.66 9.50
CA HIS A 61 -6.30 14.92 8.97
C HIS A 61 -7.57 14.76 8.16
N GLU A 62 -8.15 13.56 8.13
CA GLU A 62 -9.31 13.28 7.33
C GLU A 62 -10.46 12.82 8.22
N GLU A 63 -11.64 13.30 7.90
CA GLU A 63 -12.82 12.97 8.69
C GLU A 63 -13.86 12.17 7.91
N SER A 64 -13.58 11.82 6.67
CA SER A 64 -14.58 11.16 5.82
C SER A 64 -14.44 9.64 5.88
N SER A 65 -14.66 9.06 7.06
CA SER A 65 -14.44 7.64 7.25
C SER A 65 -15.35 6.77 6.38
N TRP A 66 -16.57 7.26 6.08
CA TRP A 66 -17.49 6.49 5.24
C TRP A 66 -17.00 6.41 3.79
N ILE A 67 -16.34 7.49 3.31
CA ILE A 67 -15.76 7.47 1.97
C ILE A 67 -14.60 6.47 1.92
N GLU A 68 -13.80 6.46 2.98
CA GLU A 68 -12.68 5.52 3.06
C GLU A 68 -13.16 4.08 3.11
N SER A 69 -14.28 3.83 3.82
CA SER A 69 -14.83 2.48 3.86
C SER A 69 -15.26 2.02 2.47
N ASP A 70 -15.89 2.90 1.70
CA ASP A 70 -16.28 2.56 0.34
C ASP A 70 -15.07 2.28 -0.53
N MET A 71 -14.01 3.08 -0.36
CA MET A 71 -12.78 2.87 -1.10
C MET A 71 -12.15 1.54 -0.75
N ILE A 72 -12.13 1.18 0.52
CA ILE A 72 -11.57 -0.08 0.96
C ILE A 72 -12.30 -1.25 0.31
N GLU A 73 -13.63 -1.20 0.28
CA GLU A 73 -14.39 -2.28 -0.34
C GLU A 73 -14.15 -2.37 -1.84
N ASP A 74 -14.01 -1.23 -2.50
CA ASP A 74 -13.69 -1.22 -3.92
C ASP A 74 -12.34 -1.86 -4.21
N TYR A 75 -11.32 -1.54 -3.40
CA TYR A 75 -10.01 -2.13 -3.57
C TYR A 75 -10.00 -3.61 -3.22
N VAL A 76 -10.78 -4.03 -2.24
CA VAL A 76 -10.90 -5.45 -1.92
C VAL A 76 -11.50 -6.21 -3.10
N ARG A 77 -12.48 -5.62 -3.79
CA ARG A 77 -13.02 -6.24 -4.99
C ARG A 77 -11.97 -6.35 -6.09
N LEU A 78 -11.14 -5.32 -6.26
CA LEU A 78 -10.05 -5.40 -7.22
C LEU A 78 -9.03 -6.46 -6.83
N HIS A 79 -8.79 -6.60 -5.54
CA HIS A 79 -7.89 -7.64 -5.05
C HIS A 79 -8.44 -9.03 -5.38
N GLU A 80 -9.74 -9.22 -5.19
CA GLU A 80 -10.38 -10.51 -5.49
C GLU A 80 -10.31 -10.83 -6.98
N ARG A 81 -10.21 -9.80 -7.82
CA ARG A 81 -10.08 -9.99 -9.26
C ARG A 81 -8.64 -10.10 -9.73
N GLY A 82 -7.68 -10.05 -8.82
CA GLY A 82 -6.27 -10.17 -9.15
C GLY A 82 -5.63 -8.91 -9.69
N ILE A 83 -6.27 -7.76 -9.51
CA ILE A 83 -5.74 -6.48 -9.98
C ILE A 83 -5.01 -5.74 -8.88
N ALA A 84 -5.56 -5.73 -7.67
CA ALA A 84 -4.93 -5.10 -6.52
C ALA A 84 -4.18 -6.12 -5.70
N HIS A 85 -3.00 -5.73 -5.21
CA HIS A 85 -2.12 -6.62 -4.46
C HIS A 85 -1.53 -5.88 -3.28
N SER A 86 -1.17 -6.64 -2.26
CA SER A 86 -0.51 -6.10 -1.08
C SER A 86 0.80 -6.82 -0.85
N ILE A 87 1.71 -6.12 -0.19
CA ILE A 87 2.97 -6.69 0.28
C ILE A 87 3.08 -6.31 1.75
N GLU A 88 3.28 -7.30 2.61
CA GLU A 88 3.26 -7.11 4.05
C GLU A 88 4.58 -7.49 4.67
N ALA A 89 4.96 -6.75 5.70
CA ALA A 89 6.15 -7.05 6.49
C ALA A 89 5.71 -7.43 7.89
N TYR A 90 6.05 -8.65 8.29
CA TYR A 90 5.70 -9.19 9.61
C TYR A 90 6.94 -9.30 10.48
N GLN A 91 6.79 -9.00 11.75
CA GLN A 91 7.84 -9.17 12.73
C GLN A 91 7.23 -9.91 13.93
N ASP A 92 7.83 -11.06 14.25
CA ASP A 92 7.34 -11.92 15.34
C ASP A 92 5.86 -12.29 15.15
N GLY A 93 5.48 -12.55 13.91
CA GLY A 93 4.13 -12.95 13.58
C GLY A 93 3.11 -11.84 13.52
N GLU A 94 3.54 -10.59 13.71
CA GLU A 94 2.64 -9.43 13.71
C GLU A 94 2.90 -8.54 12.51
N LEU A 95 1.83 -8.03 11.93
CA LEU A 95 1.92 -7.11 10.80
C LEU A 95 2.48 -5.77 11.26
N LYS A 96 3.63 -5.37 10.73
CA LYS A 96 4.31 -4.16 11.14
C LYS A 96 4.45 -3.12 10.04
N GLY A 97 4.23 -3.51 8.80
CA GLY A 97 4.29 -2.58 7.69
C GLY A 97 3.70 -3.21 6.46
N GLY A 98 3.43 -2.38 5.46
CA GLY A 98 2.90 -2.91 4.22
C GLY A 98 2.57 -1.83 3.23
N LEU A 99 2.24 -2.28 2.04
CA LEU A 99 1.78 -1.40 0.99
C LEU A 99 0.77 -2.14 0.12
N TYR A 100 -0.01 -1.39 -0.60
CA TYR A 100 -0.89 -1.98 -1.61
C TYR A 100 -0.85 -1.14 -2.87
N GLY A 101 -1.24 -1.74 -3.97
CA GLY A 101 -1.27 -1.06 -5.24
C GLY A 101 -1.95 -1.89 -6.30
N LEU A 102 -1.88 -1.40 -7.52
CA LEU A 102 -2.53 -2.02 -8.66
C LEU A 102 -1.49 -2.53 -9.64
N SER A 103 -1.70 -3.73 -10.14
CA SER A 103 -0.83 -4.34 -11.14
C SER A 103 -1.49 -4.26 -12.49
N MET A 104 -0.84 -3.59 -13.43
CA MET A 104 -1.36 -3.43 -14.79
C MET A 104 -0.23 -3.67 -15.77
N GLY A 105 -0.32 -4.80 -16.50
CA GLY A 105 0.74 -5.18 -17.40
C GLY A 105 2.04 -5.40 -16.67
N SER A 106 3.10 -4.73 -17.09
CA SER A 106 4.41 -4.84 -16.44
C SER A 106 4.64 -3.74 -15.39
N LEU A 107 3.60 -2.96 -15.07
CA LEU A 107 3.71 -1.87 -14.11
C LEU A 107 2.96 -2.20 -12.83
N PHE A 108 3.51 -1.71 -11.73
CA PHE A 108 2.83 -1.75 -10.45
C PHE A 108 2.67 -0.33 -9.95
N PHE A 109 1.43 0.07 -9.68
CA PHE A 109 1.12 1.41 -9.20
C PHE A 109 0.93 1.36 -7.70
N GLY A 110 1.95 1.82 -6.94
CA GLY A 110 1.83 1.89 -5.50
C GLY A 110 0.82 2.96 -5.11
N GLU A 111 -0.16 2.58 -4.29
CA GLU A 111 -1.21 3.50 -3.88
C GLU A 111 -0.95 4.09 -2.51
N SER A 112 -0.54 3.27 -1.58
CA SER A 112 -0.30 3.74 -0.22
C SER A 112 0.54 2.74 0.54
N MET A 113 1.13 3.20 1.64
CA MET A 113 1.96 2.34 2.48
C MET A 113 1.83 2.79 3.93
N PHE A 114 2.21 1.92 4.84
CA PHE A 114 2.29 2.25 6.26
C PHE A 114 3.43 1.49 6.90
N HIS A 115 3.90 2.00 8.02
CA HIS A 115 4.84 1.26 8.86
C HIS A 115 4.57 1.60 10.31
N LEU A 116 4.66 0.59 11.17
CA LEU A 116 4.45 0.75 12.61
C LEU A 116 5.78 0.72 13.36
N VAL A 117 6.82 0.20 12.74
CA VAL A 117 8.18 0.20 13.29
C VAL A 117 9.13 0.61 12.17
N PRO A 118 10.34 1.10 12.51
CA PRO A 118 11.30 1.51 11.49
C PRO A 118 11.64 0.35 10.53
N GLU A 119 11.79 0.67 9.28
CA GLU A 119 12.23 -0.23 8.20
C GLU A 119 11.21 -1.31 7.83
N ALA A 120 10.04 -1.34 8.45
CA ALA A 120 8.98 -2.27 8.07
C ALA A 120 8.32 -1.93 6.74
#